data_efa8c90be010f8920b9968cb990fc196
#
_entry.id   efa8c90be010f8920b9968cb990fc196
#
_cell.length_a   1.000
_cell.length_b   1.000
_cell.length_c   1.000
_cell.angle_alpha   90.00
_cell.angle_beta   90.00
_cell.angle_gamma   90.00
#
_symmetry.space_group_name_H-M   'P 1'
#
loop_
_entity.id
_entity.type
_entity.pdbx_description
1 polymer ?
#
loop_
_entity_poly.entity_id
_entity_poly.type
_entity_poly.pdbx_seq_one_letter_code
_entity_poly.pdbx_strand_id
1 'polypeptide(L)'
;MRIRWFGSNFPVALVLASTLVLMGCGGGGGGQGGGGEQITVASDISYPPMEFTKNGKPVGFDIDLMNEIAKRANLQVEYQNVTFDGIIPGLGNNLYDAGLSSFTITKAREQKVDFSDPYFNADQSLMVQSDSPMKSVDDIADATVGVQLGTTGELKAKEFKQQGKITGEVRTFDTITDAFAALENGQLGAVINDFPVSAYKANQSDGTLQVVQTFPTGEQYGIAFPKDSDLLGPVNKALEDIKKDGTYAELYEKWLGEKPNKIP
;
A
#
# COMPACT_ATOMS: atom_id res chain seq x y z
N MET A 1 -56.72 -34.00 20.19
CA MET A 1 -57.95 -33.22 20.40
C MET A 1 -58.26 -32.49 19.10
N ARG A 2 -59.38 -32.79 18.55
CA ARG A 2 -59.97 -32.34 17.29
C ARG A 2 -60.38 -30.89 17.38
N ILE A 3 -60.50 -30.25 16.22
CA ILE A 3 -61.57 -29.30 15.80
C ILE A 3 -60.89 -28.14 15.00
N ARG A 4 -61.20 -27.88 13.84
CA ARG A 4 -62.25 -27.87 12.79
C ARG A 4 -62.05 -26.59 11.96
N TRP A 5 -62.02 -26.81 10.68
CA TRP A 5 -62.30 -25.98 9.51
C TRP A 5 -63.35 -24.92 9.70
N PHE A 6 -63.16 -23.74 9.11
CA PHE A 6 -64.23 -23.03 8.41
C PHE A 6 -63.66 -22.25 7.22
N GLY A 7 -64.10 -22.64 6.06
CA GLY A 7 -63.90 -21.89 4.83
C GLY A 7 -64.97 -20.82 4.63
N SER A 8 -64.65 -19.82 3.86
CA SER A 8 -65.61 -18.88 3.28
C SER A 8 -65.11 -18.47 1.90
N ASN A 9 -65.82 -18.95 0.88
CA ASN A 9 -65.81 -18.47 -0.50
C ASN A 9 -66.60 -17.17 -0.59
N PHE A 10 -66.18 -16.25 -1.53
CA PHE A 10 -67.06 -15.50 -2.44
C PHE A 10 -66.28 -14.28 -3.01
N PRO A 11 -66.65 -13.64 -4.12
CA PRO A 11 -66.44 -14.11 -5.48
C PRO A 11 -65.67 -13.12 -6.36
N VAL A 12 -65.34 -13.57 -7.56
CA VAL A 12 -64.81 -12.86 -8.71
C VAL A 12 -65.70 -11.68 -9.10
N ALA A 13 -65.10 -10.50 -9.23
CA ALA A 13 -65.67 -9.41 -10.01
C ALA A 13 -64.62 -8.93 -11.03
N LEU A 14 -64.86 -9.32 -12.25
CA LEU A 14 -64.18 -8.91 -13.47
C LEU A 14 -64.66 -7.51 -13.83
N VAL A 15 -63.73 -6.53 -13.79
CA VAL A 15 -63.98 -5.20 -14.42
C VAL A 15 -62.89 -4.97 -15.45
N LEU A 16 -63.27 -5.16 -16.72
CA LEU A 16 -62.56 -4.60 -17.87
C LEU A 16 -62.77 -3.07 -17.89
N ALA A 17 -61.69 -2.35 -17.85
CA ALA A 17 -61.67 -0.96 -18.29
C ALA A 17 -60.43 -0.73 -19.14
N SER A 18 -60.67 -0.69 -20.43
CA SER A 18 -59.78 -0.16 -21.46
C SER A 18 -59.62 1.32 -21.24
N THR A 19 -58.40 1.86 -21.31
CA THR A 19 -58.17 3.16 -22.00
C THR A 19 -56.74 3.62 -21.98
N LEU A 20 -56.35 4.03 -23.12
CA LEU A 20 -55.39 5.05 -23.58
C LEU A 20 -53.92 4.90 -23.26
N VAL A 21 -53.26 4.50 -24.33
CA VAL A 21 -51.86 4.80 -24.64
C VAL A 21 -51.75 6.33 -24.82
N LEU A 22 -51.01 6.96 -23.93
CA LEU A 22 -50.41 8.27 -24.16
C LEU A 22 -48.91 8.05 -24.34
N MET A 23 -48.48 8.06 -25.55
CA MET A 23 -47.07 8.23 -25.94
C MET A 23 -46.65 9.62 -25.48
N GLY A 24 -46.01 9.70 -24.30
CA GLY A 24 -45.26 10.83 -23.83
C GLY A 24 -43.77 10.60 -24.18
N CYS A 25 -43.30 11.19 -25.29
CA CYS A 25 -41.88 11.47 -25.45
C CYS A 25 -41.45 12.47 -24.39
N GLY A 26 -40.98 11.96 -23.25
CA GLY A 26 -40.31 12.73 -22.20
C GLY A 26 -38.87 12.37 -22.20
N GLY A 27 -37.98 13.33 -22.57
CA GLY A 27 -36.55 13.21 -22.64
C GLY A 27 -35.95 12.59 -21.39
N GLY A 28 -35.24 11.49 -21.58
CA GLY A 28 -34.43 10.90 -20.54
C GLY A 28 -33.31 11.86 -20.16
N GLY A 29 -33.51 12.62 -19.10
CA GLY A 29 -32.46 13.21 -18.35
C GLY A 29 -31.70 12.05 -17.68
N GLY A 30 -30.69 11.53 -18.34
CA GLY A 30 -29.68 10.69 -17.71
C GLY A 30 -29.05 11.53 -16.61
N GLY A 31 -29.41 11.26 -15.37
CA GLY A 31 -28.63 11.69 -14.24
C GLY A 31 -27.25 11.06 -14.39
N GLN A 32 -26.29 11.80 -14.96
CA GLN A 32 -24.89 11.53 -14.78
C GLN A 32 -24.64 11.70 -13.28
N GLY A 33 -24.77 10.61 -12.52
CA GLY A 33 -24.11 10.49 -11.25
C GLY A 33 -22.62 10.59 -11.55
N GLY A 34 -22.02 11.70 -11.16
CA GLY A 34 -20.58 11.95 -11.29
C GLY A 34 -19.80 11.10 -10.30
N GLY A 35 -19.88 9.78 -10.41
CA GLY A 35 -19.04 8.84 -9.71
C GLY A 35 -17.95 8.39 -10.69
N GLY A 36 -16.66 8.66 -10.36
CA GLY A 36 -15.52 8.10 -11.10
C GLY A 36 -15.55 6.57 -11.08
N GLU A 37 -14.75 5.96 -11.92
CA GLU A 37 -14.52 4.51 -11.95
C GLU A 37 -14.01 4.02 -10.59
N GLN A 38 -14.66 2.99 -10.03
CA GLN A 38 -14.24 2.39 -8.77
C GLN A 38 -13.12 1.40 -9.02
N ILE A 39 -12.03 1.55 -8.27
CA ILE A 39 -10.86 0.67 -8.33
C ILE A 39 -10.51 0.12 -6.95
N THR A 40 -10.04 -1.13 -6.91
CA THR A 40 -9.53 -1.79 -5.70
C THR A 40 -8.02 -1.68 -5.65
N VAL A 41 -7.49 -1.08 -4.59
CA VAL A 41 -6.04 -0.91 -4.36
C VAL A 41 -5.60 -1.79 -3.20
N ALA A 42 -4.77 -2.80 -3.49
CA ALA A 42 -4.15 -3.64 -2.48
C ALA A 42 -2.95 -2.94 -1.83
N SER A 43 -2.87 -3.01 -0.50
CA SER A 43 -1.80 -2.37 0.28
C SER A 43 -1.55 -3.14 1.56
N ASP A 44 -0.30 -3.27 1.99
CA ASP A 44 0.05 -3.72 3.34
C ASP A 44 -0.01 -2.51 4.29
N ILE A 45 -1.20 -2.29 4.87
CA ILE A 45 -1.51 -1.09 5.65
C ILE A 45 -0.91 -1.20 7.07
N SER A 46 0.42 -1.47 7.13
CA SER A 46 1.21 -1.64 8.35
C SER A 46 2.62 -1.00 8.26
N TYR A 47 2.82 -0.05 7.32
CA TYR A 47 4.14 0.50 6.95
C TYR A 47 4.24 2.03 7.18
N PRO A 48 4.12 2.52 8.44
CA PRO A 48 4.17 3.96 8.73
C PRO A 48 5.57 4.56 8.40
N PRO A 49 5.62 5.79 7.87
CA PRO A 49 4.53 6.74 7.66
C PRO A 49 3.87 6.65 6.28
N MET A 50 4.17 5.62 5.48
CA MET A 50 3.73 5.50 4.10
C MET A 50 2.27 5.04 4.00
N GLU A 51 1.92 3.89 4.57
CA GLU A 51 0.57 3.36 4.63
C GLU A 51 0.35 2.59 5.95
N PHE A 52 -0.61 3.06 6.76
CA PHE A 52 -0.91 2.40 8.03
C PHE A 52 -2.32 2.71 8.51
N THR A 53 -2.80 1.95 9.49
CA THR A 53 -4.11 2.16 10.08
C THR A 53 -4.05 3.14 11.25
N LYS A 54 -4.87 4.20 11.19
CA LYS A 54 -5.09 5.12 12.31
C LYS A 54 -6.59 5.31 12.52
N ASN A 55 -7.07 5.02 13.74
CA ASN A 55 -8.50 5.10 14.07
C ASN A 55 -9.39 4.28 13.12
N GLY A 56 -8.93 3.10 12.71
CA GLY A 56 -9.64 2.18 11.81
C GLY A 56 -9.68 2.61 10.34
N LYS A 57 -8.89 3.62 9.94
CA LYS A 57 -8.82 4.10 8.56
C LYS A 57 -7.40 4.03 8.02
N PRO A 58 -7.22 3.69 6.74
CA PRO A 58 -5.95 3.84 6.05
C PRO A 58 -5.51 5.31 6.03
N VAL A 59 -4.27 5.57 6.37
CA VAL A 59 -3.61 6.89 6.33
C VAL A 59 -2.14 6.70 5.98
N GLY A 60 -1.47 7.78 5.55
CA GLY A 60 -0.05 7.77 5.24
C GLY A 60 0.26 8.55 3.98
N PHE A 61 1.53 8.67 3.66
CA PHE A 61 1.97 9.36 2.45
C PHE A 61 1.41 8.70 1.18
N ASP A 62 1.52 7.39 1.07
CA ASP A 62 1.02 6.61 -0.07
C ASP A 62 -0.50 6.75 -0.20
N ILE A 63 -1.22 6.67 0.92
CA ILE A 63 -2.69 6.80 0.93
C ILE A 63 -3.13 8.20 0.47
N ASP A 64 -2.51 9.25 1.00
CA ASP A 64 -2.84 10.62 0.60
C ASP A 64 -2.46 10.90 -0.86
N LEU A 65 -1.31 10.39 -1.31
CA LEU A 65 -0.87 10.50 -2.71
C LEU A 65 -1.88 9.82 -3.65
N MET A 66 -2.28 8.59 -3.34
CA MET A 66 -3.24 7.84 -4.16
C MET A 66 -4.63 8.50 -4.17
N ASN A 67 -5.08 9.03 -3.05
CA ASN A 67 -6.34 9.76 -2.98
C ASN A 67 -6.32 11.02 -3.87
N GLU A 68 -5.20 11.75 -3.90
CA GLU A 68 -5.05 12.92 -4.77
C GLU A 68 -4.92 12.51 -6.25
N ILE A 69 -4.22 11.42 -6.56
CA ILE A 69 -4.16 10.82 -7.91
C ILE A 69 -5.59 10.45 -8.36
N ALA A 70 -6.33 9.72 -7.53
CA ALA A 70 -7.68 9.26 -7.82
C ALA A 70 -8.63 10.43 -8.12
N LYS A 71 -8.57 11.48 -7.31
CA LYS A 71 -9.34 12.70 -7.51
C LYS A 71 -9.07 13.33 -8.89
N ARG A 72 -7.79 13.41 -9.32
CA ARG A 72 -7.39 13.98 -10.63
C ARG A 72 -7.70 13.07 -11.80
N ALA A 73 -7.59 11.76 -11.61
CA ALA A 73 -7.88 10.74 -12.61
C ALA A 73 -9.38 10.37 -12.69
N ASN A 74 -10.26 11.02 -11.88
CA ASN A 74 -11.70 10.69 -11.75
C ASN A 74 -11.93 9.21 -11.39
N LEU A 75 -11.18 8.72 -10.37
CA LEU A 75 -11.28 7.37 -9.82
C LEU A 75 -11.86 7.42 -8.39
N GLN A 76 -12.44 6.30 -7.94
CA GLN A 76 -12.83 6.06 -6.56
C GLN A 76 -12.03 4.88 -6.03
N VAL A 77 -11.29 5.06 -4.94
CA VAL A 77 -10.39 4.04 -4.40
C VAL A 77 -11.06 3.30 -3.24
N GLU A 78 -11.06 1.97 -3.32
CA GLU A 78 -11.30 1.07 -2.21
C GLU A 78 -9.97 0.38 -1.83
N TYR A 79 -9.50 0.61 -0.61
CA TYR A 79 -8.27 -0.02 -0.12
C TYR A 79 -8.55 -1.39 0.47
N GLN A 80 -7.78 -2.39 0.03
CA GLN A 80 -7.79 -3.73 0.58
C GLN A 80 -6.47 -4.02 1.28
N ASN A 81 -6.53 -4.34 2.59
CA ASN A 81 -5.35 -4.72 3.36
C ASN A 81 -4.91 -6.14 3.00
N VAL A 82 -3.70 -6.28 2.49
CA VAL A 82 -3.11 -7.53 1.99
C VAL A 82 -1.66 -7.60 2.46
N THR A 83 -1.15 -8.78 2.84
CA THR A 83 0.28 -8.94 3.13
C THR A 83 1.13 -8.56 1.92
N PHE A 84 2.27 -7.91 2.14
CA PHE A 84 3.11 -7.35 1.08
C PHE A 84 3.45 -8.36 -0.02
N ASP A 85 3.86 -9.56 0.36
CA ASP A 85 4.24 -10.64 -0.56
C ASP A 85 3.07 -11.19 -1.39
N GLY A 86 1.83 -10.98 -0.94
CA GLY A 86 0.60 -11.39 -1.62
C GLY A 86 0.12 -10.43 -2.71
N ILE A 87 0.57 -9.16 -2.71
CA ILE A 87 0.01 -8.12 -3.59
C ILE A 87 0.37 -8.37 -5.05
N ILE A 88 1.66 -8.56 -5.39
CA ILE A 88 2.09 -8.79 -6.78
C ILE A 88 1.47 -10.06 -7.39
N PRO A 89 1.43 -11.22 -6.70
CA PRO A 89 0.66 -12.37 -7.18
C PRO A 89 -0.83 -12.08 -7.39
N GLY A 90 -1.43 -11.30 -6.50
CA GLY A 90 -2.83 -10.87 -6.63
C GLY A 90 -3.09 -10.01 -7.86
N LEU A 91 -2.21 -9.04 -8.16
CA LEU A 91 -2.25 -8.24 -9.39
C LEU A 91 -2.11 -9.11 -10.64
N GLY A 92 -1.17 -10.07 -10.63
CA GLY A 92 -0.99 -11.02 -11.74
C GLY A 92 -2.20 -11.92 -12.01
N ASN A 93 -3.10 -12.08 -11.03
CA ASN A 93 -4.36 -12.80 -11.13
C ASN A 93 -5.58 -11.87 -11.29
N ASN A 94 -5.38 -10.57 -11.50
CA ASN A 94 -6.44 -9.54 -11.61
C ASN A 94 -7.41 -9.52 -10.42
N LEU A 95 -6.91 -9.77 -9.21
CA LEU A 95 -7.71 -9.65 -7.98
C LEU A 95 -7.82 -8.19 -7.51
N TYR A 96 -6.92 -7.34 -7.95
CA TYR A 96 -6.81 -5.91 -7.62
C TYR A 96 -6.49 -5.13 -8.89
N ASP A 97 -6.96 -3.88 -8.94
CA ASP A 97 -6.70 -2.97 -10.06
C ASP A 97 -5.34 -2.27 -9.93
N ALA A 98 -4.88 -2.06 -8.69
CA ALA A 98 -3.55 -1.52 -8.39
C ALA A 98 -3.00 -2.06 -7.07
N GLY A 99 -1.68 -1.99 -6.90
CA GLY A 99 -0.96 -2.24 -5.66
C GLY A 99 -0.17 -0.99 -5.25
N LEU A 100 -0.42 -0.49 -4.04
CA LEU A 100 0.26 0.65 -3.47
C LEU A 100 0.75 0.28 -2.08
N SER A 101 2.04 0.03 -1.93
CA SER A 101 2.66 -0.41 -0.69
C SER A 101 4.17 -0.18 -0.73
N SER A 102 4.57 1.06 -1.03
CA SER A 102 6.00 1.43 -1.11
C SER A 102 6.82 0.45 -1.95
N PHE A 103 6.24 -0.01 -3.08
CA PHE A 103 6.89 -1.02 -3.92
C PHE A 103 8.13 -0.47 -4.62
N THR A 104 9.31 -0.94 -4.24
CA THR A 104 10.52 -0.74 -5.04
C THR A 104 10.34 -1.29 -6.45
N ILE A 105 10.53 -0.47 -7.46
CA ILE A 105 10.57 -0.87 -8.86
C ILE A 105 11.82 -1.72 -9.08
N THR A 106 11.65 -2.99 -9.46
CA THR A 106 12.76 -3.90 -9.76
C THR A 106 12.47 -4.67 -11.05
N LYS A 107 13.53 -5.05 -11.78
CA LYS A 107 13.39 -5.86 -13.00
C LYS A 107 12.62 -7.16 -12.80
N ALA A 108 12.75 -7.79 -11.62
CA ALA A 108 12.04 -9.01 -11.31
C ALA A 108 10.52 -8.78 -11.12
N ARG A 109 10.14 -7.63 -10.53
CA ARG A 109 8.75 -7.23 -10.35
C ARG A 109 8.14 -6.74 -11.67
N GLU A 110 8.91 -5.97 -12.47
CA GLU A 110 8.50 -5.50 -13.82
C GLU A 110 8.20 -6.65 -14.80
N GLN A 111 8.73 -7.84 -14.58
CA GLN A 111 8.35 -9.03 -15.37
C GLN A 111 6.93 -9.50 -15.10
N LYS A 112 6.36 -9.16 -13.94
CA LYS A 112 5.05 -9.66 -13.46
C LYS A 112 3.95 -8.61 -13.51
N VAL A 113 4.30 -7.35 -13.32
CA VAL A 113 3.39 -6.21 -13.20
C VAL A 113 3.97 -5.02 -13.96
N ASP A 114 3.15 -4.01 -14.26
CA ASP A 114 3.60 -2.71 -14.72
C ASP A 114 3.68 -1.74 -13.55
N PHE A 115 4.57 -0.75 -13.64
CA PHE A 115 4.73 0.28 -12.61
C PHE A 115 4.41 1.66 -13.17
N SER A 116 3.88 2.53 -12.32
CA SER A 116 3.84 3.95 -12.57
C SER A 116 5.25 4.54 -12.71
N ASP A 117 5.33 5.79 -13.14
CA ASP A 117 6.53 6.58 -12.92
C ASP A 117 6.90 6.57 -11.42
N PRO A 118 8.20 6.63 -11.08
CA PRO A 118 8.63 6.63 -9.69
C PRO A 118 8.01 7.78 -8.90
N TYR A 119 7.52 7.50 -7.67
CA TYR A 119 6.95 8.55 -6.83
C TYR A 119 7.74 8.84 -5.55
N PHE A 120 8.69 7.99 -5.17
CA PHE A 120 9.49 8.19 -3.97
C PHE A 120 10.90 7.59 -4.14
N ASN A 121 11.92 8.21 -3.53
CA ASN A 121 13.28 7.64 -3.47
C ASN A 121 13.49 7.01 -2.10
N ALA A 122 13.95 5.75 -2.05
CA ALA A 122 14.19 5.04 -0.81
C ALA A 122 15.48 4.21 -0.89
N ASP A 123 16.39 4.47 0.02
CA ASP A 123 17.57 3.61 0.23
C ASP A 123 17.26 2.58 1.32
N GLN A 124 18.02 1.48 1.37
CA GLN A 124 17.95 0.52 2.46
C GLN A 124 18.72 1.02 3.69
N SER A 125 18.37 0.52 4.87
CA SER A 125 19.03 0.90 6.11
C SER A 125 19.18 -0.27 7.08
N LEU A 126 20.11 -0.10 8.04
CA LEU A 126 20.33 -0.98 9.18
C LEU A 126 19.89 -0.28 10.45
N MET A 127 18.93 -0.86 11.15
CA MET A 127 18.43 -0.39 12.44
C MET A 127 18.83 -1.38 13.55
N VAL A 128 19.22 -0.84 14.71
CA VAL A 128 19.57 -1.60 15.91
C VAL A 128 18.95 -0.91 17.15
N GLN A 129 19.01 -1.58 18.30
CA GLN A 129 18.72 -0.92 19.59
C GLN A 129 19.76 0.19 19.86
N SER A 130 19.36 1.26 20.53
CA SER A 130 20.21 2.44 20.73
C SER A 130 21.42 2.17 21.64
N ASP A 131 21.31 1.21 22.55
CA ASP A 131 22.41 0.75 23.41
C ASP A 131 23.29 -0.31 22.77
N SER A 132 22.97 -0.75 21.54
CA SER A 132 23.76 -1.71 20.80
C SER A 132 25.14 -1.17 20.45
N PRO A 133 26.22 -1.99 20.58
CA PRO A 133 27.55 -1.61 20.13
C PRO A 133 27.69 -1.62 18.60
N MET A 134 26.72 -2.21 17.88
CA MET A 134 26.74 -2.37 16.40
C MET A 134 26.58 -1.02 15.73
N LYS A 135 27.44 -0.68 14.75
CA LYS A 135 27.42 0.60 14.02
C LYS A 135 27.33 0.42 12.51
N SER A 136 27.54 -0.81 12.03
CA SER A 136 27.52 -1.14 10.60
C SER A 136 27.13 -2.60 10.36
N VAL A 137 26.93 -2.95 9.10
CA VAL A 137 26.69 -4.36 8.70
C VAL A 137 27.86 -5.27 9.05
N ASP A 138 29.06 -4.75 9.18
CA ASP A 138 30.25 -5.54 9.51
C ASP A 138 30.28 -5.92 11.02
N ASP A 139 29.47 -5.28 11.85
CA ASP A 139 29.38 -5.54 13.29
C ASP A 139 28.25 -6.53 13.64
N ILE A 140 27.37 -6.89 12.70
CA ILE A 140 26.18 -7.72 12.95
C ILE A 140 26.35 -9.18 12.55
N ALA A 141 27.59 -9.65 12.31
CA ALA A 141 27.87 -10.95 11.68
C ALA A 141 27.04 -12.10 12.28
N ASP A 142 27.07 -12.27 13.60
CA ASP A 142 26.38 -13.39 14.30
C ASP A 142 24.97 -13.03 14.76
N ALA A 143 24.50 -11.80 14.48
CA ALA A 143 23.19 -11.35 14.91
C ALA A 143 22.06 -12.00 14.11
N THR A 144 20.92 -12.22 14.76
CA THR A 144 19.67 -12.48 14.04
C THR A 144 19.15 -11.17 13.45
N VAL A 145 18.99 -11.13 12.12
CA VAL A 145 18.55 -9.95 11.37
C VAL A 145 17.10 -10.13 10.92
N GLY A 146 16.23 -9.21 11.32
CA GLY A 146 14.83 -9.18 10.90
C GLY A 146 14.65 -8.46 9.58
N VAL A 147 13.72 -8.96 8.75
CA VAL A 147 13.31 -8.35 7.47
C VAL A 147 11.85 -8.66 7.22
N GLN A 148 11.17 -7.85 6.40
CA GLN A 148 9.84 -8.21 5.94
C GLN A 148 9.92 -9.12 4.70
N LEU A 149 9.06 -10.14 4.66
CA LEU A 149 8.99 -11.12 3.58
C LEU A 149 8.68 -10.46 2.22
N GLY A 150 9.39 -10.85 1.17
CA GLY A 150 9.15 -10.41 -0.22
C GLY A 150 9.69 -9.02 -0.55
N THR A 151 10.38 -8.34 0.39
CA THR A 151 10.92 -6.98 0.21
C THR A 151 12.33 -6.97 -0.38
N THR A 152 12.78 -5.79 -0.82
CA THR A 152 14.19 -5.55 -1.19
C THR A 152 15.10 -5.55 0.03
N GLY A 153 14.58 -5.24 1.22
CA GLY A 153 15.28 -5.42 2.49
C GLY A 153 15.65 -6.88 2.76
N GLU A 154 14.73 -7.82 2.48
CA GLU A 154 15.03 -9.25 2.56
C GLU A 154 16.10 -9.67 1.54
N LEU A 155 16.01 -9.16 0.30
CA LEU A 155 17.03 -9.43 -0.72
C LEU A 155 18.40 -8.89 -0.30
N LYS A 156 18.44 -7.70 0.31
CA LYS A 156 19.68 -7.08 0.82
C LYS A 156 20.29 -7.89 1.96
N ALA A 157 19.49 -8.38 2.90
CA ALA A 157 19.96 -9.27 3.95
C ALA A 157 20.52 -10.59 3.41
N LYS A 158 19.87 -11.18 2.41
CA LYS A 158 20.34 -12.39 1.71
C LYS A 158 21.65 -12.13 0.97
N GLU A 159 21.79 -10.97 0.32
CA GLU A 159 23.06 -10.55 -0.31
C GLU A 159 24.19 -10.47 0.72
N PHE A 160 23.96 -9.81 1.86
CA PHE A 160 24.97 -9.75 2.93
C PHE A 160 25.30 -11.13 3.52
N LYS A 161 24.34 -12.02 3.59
CA LYS A 161 24.59 -13.42 4.00
C LYS A 161 25.46 -14.16 2.99
N GLN A 162 25.24 -14.00 1.69
CA GLN A 162 26.08 -14.59 0.64
C GLN A 162 27.51 -14.02 0.64
N GLN A 163 27.67 -12.74 1.01
CA GLN A 163 28.95 -12.09 1.18
C GLN A 163 29.69 -12.47 2.48
N GLY A 164 29.06 -13.26 3.36
CA GLY A 164 29.61 -13.63 4.67
C GLY A 164 29.58 -12.51 5.72
N LYS A 165 28.89 -11.41 5.45
CA LYS A 165 28.69 -10.29 6.39
C LYS A 165 27.65 -10.61 7.47
N ILE A 166 26.67 -11.44 7.16
CA ILE A 166 25.69 -12.00 8.09
C ILE A 166 25.90 -13.52 8.08
N THR A 167 26.36 -14.07 9.20
CA THR A 167 26.49 -15.51 9.44
C THR A 167 25.35 -16.04 10.29
N GLY A 168 24.72 -15.16 11.07
CA GLY A 168 23.53 -15.43 11.86
C GLY A 168 22.27 -15.70 11.02
N GLU A 169 21.14 -15.79 11.69
CA GLU A 169 19.84 -16.03 11.05
C GLU A 169 19.32 -14.75 10.36
N VAL A 170 18.74 -14.90 9.16
CA VAL A 170 17.85 -13.88 8.57
C VAL A 170 16.42 -14.35 8.79
N ARG A 171 15.69 -13.66 9.69
CA ARG A 171 14.33 -13.98 10.08
C ARG A 171 13.34 -13.10 9.35
N THR A 172 12.39 -13.70 8.64
CA THR A 172 11.33 -13.01 7.93
C THR A 172 10.10 -12.80 8.79
N PHE A 173 9.41 -11.68 8.58
CA PHE A 173 8.15 -11.29 9.22
C PHE A 173 7.12 -10.93 8.15
N ASP A 174 5.85 -11.14 8.44
CA ASP A 174 4.76 -10.74 7.54
C ASP A 174 4.66 -9.21 7.44
N THR A 175 4.91 -8.49 8.56
CA THR A 175 4.94 -7.03 8.61
C THR A 175 6.26 -6.51 9.16
N ILE A 176 6.66 -5.31 8.71
CA ILE A 176 7.86 -4.66 9.27
C ILE A 176 7.66 -4.22 10.72
N THR A 177 6.43 -3.89 11.11
CA THR A 177 6.11 -3.51 12.48
C THR A 177 6.36 -4.64 13.47
N ASP A 178 6.12 -5.89 13.08
CA ASP A 178 6.46 -7.06 13.90
C ASP A 178 7.98 -7.25 14.02
N ALA A 179 8.73 -7.01 12.94
CA ALA A 179 10.20 -7.05 12.98
C ALA A 179 10.75 -5.96 13.91
N PHE A 180 10.22 -4.74 13.85
CA PHE A 180 10.62 -3.66 14.77
C PHE A 180 10.26 -3.98 16.22
N ALA A 181 9.09 -4.53 16.49
CA ALA A 181 8.71 -4.96 17.82
C ALA A 181 9.63 -6.08 18.36
N ALA A 182 10.02 -7.03 17.51
CA ALA A 182 10.98 -8.07 17.86
C ALA A 182 12.38 -7.49 18.16
N LEU A 183 12.81 -6.43 17.42
CA LEU A 183 14.06 -5.72 17.71
C LEU A 183 13.98 -4.98 19.06
N GLU A 184 12.91 -4.23 19.32
CA GLU A 184 12.69 -3.53 20.61
C GLU A 184 12.72 -4.49 21.80
N ASN A 185 12.18 -5.70 21.64
CA ASN A 185 12.15 -6.73 22.66
C ASN A 185 13.45 -7.54 22.79
N GLY A 186 14.51 -7.18 22.03
CA GLY A 186 15.81 -7.89 22.06
C GLY A 186 15.81 -9.29 21.45
N GLN A 187 14.78 -9.63 20.67
CA GLN A 187 14.69 -10.92 19.94
C GLN A 187 15.51 -10.91 18.64
N LEU A 188 15.87 -9.73 18.16
CA LEU A 188 16.70 -9.47 17.00
C LEU A 188 17.91 -8.59 17.40
N GLY A 189 19.03 -8.77 16.70
CA GLY A 189 20.16 -7.85 16.83
C GLY A 189 20.05 -6.64 15.91
N ALA A 190 19.38 -6.81 14.76
CA ALA A 190 19.20 -5.74 13.79
C ALA A 190 17.95 -5.97 12.91
N VAL A 191 17.51 -4.92 12.21
CA VAL A 191 16.49 -4.96 11.15
C VAL A 191 17.06 -4.26 9.91
N ILE A 192 16.89 -4.87 8.74
CA ILE A 192 17.15 -4.22 7.44
C ILE A 192 15.82 -3.87 6.80
N ASN A 193 15.65 -2.58 6.47
CA ASN A 193 14.44 -2.03 5.88
C ASN A 193 14.72 -0.69 5.23
N ASP A 194 13.78 -0.18 4.47
CA ASP A 194 13.86 1.12 3.81
C ASP A 194 14.09 2.25 4.81
N PHE A 195 15.01 3.13 4.47
CA PHE A 195 15.46 4.21 5.36
C PHE A 195 14.32 5.13 5.84
N PRO A 196 13.39 5.60 4.99
CA PRO A 196 12.35 6.53 5.44
C PRO A 196 11.48 5.95 6.58
N VAL A 197 11.16 4.66 6.49
CA VAL A 197 10.33 3.95 7.47
C VAL A 197 11.12 3.64 8.74
N SER A 198 12.38 3.22 8.58
CA SER A 198 13.29 3.01 9.72
C SER A 198 13.56 4.32 10.47
N ALA A 199 13.80 5.44 9.76
CA ALA A 199 14.00 6.74 10.37
C ALA A 199 12.75 7.23 11.12
N TYR A 200 11.56 7.05 10.52
CA TYR A 200 10.31 7.36 11.19
C TYR A 200 10.13 6.53 12.47
N LYS A 201 10.39 5.21 12.41
CA LYS A 201 10.30 4.33 13.58
C LYS A 201 11.30 4.72 14.67
N ALA A 202 12.55 5.06 14.32
CA ALA A 202 13.55 5.55 15.26
C ALA A 202 13.06 6.80 16.00
N ASN A 203 12.49 7.76 15.26
CA ASN A 203 11.94 9.00 15.84
C ASN A 203 10.74 8.74 16.77
N GLN A 204 9.98 7.67 16.56
CA GLN A 204 8.81 7.32 17.38
C GLN A 204 9.17 6.38 18.56
N SER A 205 10.41 5.91 18.64
CA SER A 205 10.82 4.88 19.61
C SER A 205 11.29 5.43 20.96
N ASP A 206 11.07 6.74 21.23
CA ASP A 206 11.57 7.40 22.44
C ASP A 206 13.07 7.14 22.72
N GLY A 207 13.86 7.01 21.64
CA GLY A 207 15.30 6.80 21.71
C GLY A 207 15.72 5.35 21.98
N THR A 208 14.81 4.37 21.90
CA THR A 208 15.15 2.93 22.06
C THR A 208 15.77 2.30 20.82
N LEU A 209 15.49 2.86 19.64
CA LEU A 209 16.00 2.38 18.36
C LEU A 209 16.79 3.47 17.62
N GLN A 210 17.76 3.06 16.81
CA GLN A 210 18.54 3.96 15.95
C GLN A 210 18.85 3.31 14.59
N VAL A 211 18.87 4.14 13.54
CA VAL A 211 19.47 3.78 12.26
C VAL A 211 20.98 4.03 12.33
N VAL A 212 21.78 2.99 12.14
CA VAL A 212 23.24 3.08 12.26
C VAL A 212 23.96 3.11 10.92
N GLN A 213 23.27 2.66 9.84
CA GLN A 213 23.85 2.69 8.50
C GLN A 213 22.74 2.82 7.46
N THR A 214 22.99 3.59 6.39
CA THR A 214 22.18 3.64 5.18
C THR A 214 22.98 3.02 4.03
N PHE A 215 22.30 2.24 3.21
CA PHE A 215 22.88 1.62 2.01
C PHE A 215 22.34 2.36 0.79
N PRO A 216 23.16 3.09 0.03
CA PRO A 216 22.73 3.84 -1.14
C PRO A 216 22.40 2.89 -2.29
N THR A 217 21.18 2.34 -2.27
CA THR A 217 20.69 1.41 -3.28
C THR A 217 20.13 2.11 -4.52
N GLY A 218 19.72 3.38 -4.36
CA GLY A 218 19.06 4.16 -5.42
C GLY A 218 17.68 3.61 -5.77
N GLU A 219 17.05 2.92 -4.85
CA GLU A 219 15.71 2.35 -5.02
C GLU A 219 14.66 3.45 -5.15
N GLN A 220 13.62 3.16 -5.92
CA GLN A 220 12.49 4.06 -6.12
C GLN A 220 11.18 3.28 -6.00
N TYR A 221 10.17 3.90 -5.38
CA TYR A 221 8.84 3.33 -5.29
C TYR A 221 7.99 3.68 -6.52
N GLY A 222 7.15 2.74 -6.94
CA GLY A 222 6.12 2.90 -7.95
C GLY A 222 4.81 2.24 -7.53
N ILE A 223 3.70 2.71 -8.11
CA ILE A 223 2.40 2.06 -7.99
C ILE A 223 2.39 0.89 -8.98
N ALA A 224 2.06 -0.31 -8.50
CA ALA A 224 2.03 -1.51 -9.32
C ALA A 224 0.65 -1.74 -9.93
N PHE A 225 0.60 -2.23 -11.18
CA PHE A 225 -0.63 -2.54 -11.92
C PHE A 225 -0.53 -3.92 -12.57
N PRO A 226 -1.65 -4.61 -12.81
CA PRO A 226 -1.67 -5.71 -13.77
C PRO A 226 -1.02 -5.29 -15.10
N LYS A 227 -0.44 -6.24 -15.83
CA LYS A 227 0.12 -5.96 -17.15
C LYS A 227 -0.91 -5.35 -18.08
N ASP A 228 -0.48 -4.36 -18.87
CA ASP A 228 -1.29 -3.66 -19.85
C ASP A 228 -2.53 -2.95 -19.27
N SER A 229 -2.46 -2.51 -18.02
CA SER A 229 -3.56 -1.79 -17.34
C SER A 229 -3.82 -0.41 -17.96
N ASP A 230 -5.08 -0.14 -18.29
CA ASP A 230 -5.53 1.17 -18.82
C ASP A 230 -5.41 2.30 -17.76
N LEU A 231 -5.25 1.95 -16.47
CA LEU A 231 -5.08 2.92 -15.38
C LEU A 231 -3.71 3.60 -15.38
N LEU A 232 -2.69 2.97 -15.99
CA LEU A 232 -1.31 3.45 -15.92
C LEU A 232 -1.14 4.87 -16.50
N GLY A 233 -1.75 5.13 -17.64
CA GLY A 233 -1.68 6.45 -18.29
C GLY A 233 -2.30 7.58 -17.47
N PRO A 234 -3.58 7.47 -17.08
CA PRO A 234 -4.24 8.44 -16.20
C PRO A 234 -3.53 8.67 -14.86
N VAL A 235 -3.03 7.59 -14.22
CA VAL A 235 -2.29 7.69 -12.96
C VAL A 235 -0.97 8.43 -13.13
N ASN A 236 -0.17 8.12 -14.14
CA ASN A 236 1.09 8.83 -14.42
C ASN A 236 0.85 10.31 -14.72
N LYS A 237 -0.20 10.63 -15.47
CA LYS A 237 -0.55 12.04 -15.77
C LYS A 237 -0.91 12.79 -14.47
N ALA A 238 -1.73 12.18 -13.60
CA ALA A 238 -2.08 12.79 -12.31
C ALA A 238 -0.85 12.95 -11.42
N LEU A 239 0.03 11.95 -11.36
CA LEU A 239 1.27 11.99 -10.60
C LEU A 239 2.22 13.07 -11.08
N GLU A 240 2.36 13.25 -12.39
CA GLU A 240 3.14 14.34 -13.00
C GLU A 240 2.60 15.72 -12.58
N ASP A 241 1.27 15.90 -12.63
CA ASP A 241 0.62 17.16 -12.25
C ASP A 241 0.80 17.46 -10.76
N ILE A 242 0.69 16.45 -9.86
CA ILE A 242 0.94 16.53 -8.42
C ILE A 242 2.37 16.98 -8.12
N LYS A 243 3.34 16.45 -8.85
CA LYS A 243 4.76 16.82 -8.71
C LYS A 243 5.03 18.26 -9.14
N LYS A 244 4.34 18.74 -10.17
CA LYS A 244 4.55 20.07 -10.77
C LYS A 244 3.91 21.21 -9.99
N ASP A 245 2.73 21.00 -9.40
CA ASP A 245 1.96 22.06 -8.76
C ASP A 245 2.26 22.27 -7.28
N GLY A 246 3.17 21.47 -6.71
CA GLY A 246 3.61 21.57 -5.33
C GLY A 246 2.86 20.67 -4.35
N THR A 247 1.76 20.05 -4.75
CA THR A 247 0.99 19.12 -3.90
C THR A 247 1.85 17.99 -3.35
N TYR A 248 2.76 17.45 -4.19
CA TYR A 248 3.72 16.43 -3.74
C TYR A 248 4.56 16.90 -2.56
N ALA A 249 5.10 18.11 -2.63
CA ALA A 249 5.94 18.65 -1.57
C ALA A 249 5.16 18.87 -0.26
N GLU A 250 3.89 19.28 -0.35
CA GLU A 250 3.00 19.43 0.81
C GLU A 250 2.71 18.08 1.47
N LEU A 251 2.42 17.04 0.69
CA LEU A 251 2.20 15.68 1.19
C LEU A 251 3.47 15.10 1.83
N TYR A 252 4.62 15.32 1.19
CA TYR A 252 5.91 14.88 1.70
C TYR A 252 6.21 15.53 3.05
N GLU A 253 6.10 16.87 3.15
CA GLU A 253 6.34 17.62 4.39
C GLU A 253 5.38 17.19 5.51
N LYS A 254 4.10 16.96 5.17
CA LYS A 254 3.08 16.48 6.13
C LYS A 254 3.47 15.17 6.80
N TRP A 255 4.03 14.22 6.06
CA TRP A 255 4.27 12.87 6.55
C TRP A 255 5.71 12.60 6.99
N LEU A 256 6.68 13.27 6.36
CA LEU A 256 8.11 13.08 6.64
C LEU A 256 8.70 14.22 7.50
N GLY A 257 7.95 15.32 7.70
CA GLY A 257 8.37 16.45 8.55
C GLY A 257 9.35 17.41 7.90
N GLU A 258 9.72 17.19 6.63
CA GLU A 258 10.64 18.01 5.85
C GLU A 258 10.21 18.07 4.39
N LYS A 259 10.74 19.04 3.65
CA LYS A 259 10.52 19.10 2.20
C LYS A 259 11.42 18.10 1.46
N PRO A 260 10.95 17.54 0.32
CA PRO A 260 11.77 16.62 -0.44
C PRO A 260 13.02 17.33 -1.00
N ASN A 261 14.19 16.72 -0.77
CA ASN A 261 15.44 17.21 -1.36
C ASN A 261 15.44 17.06 -2.89
N LYS A 262 14.78 16.02 -3.39
CA LYS A 262 14.62 15.71 -4.81
C LYS A 262 13.32 14.94 -5.01
N ILE A 263 12.50 15.42 -5.93
CA ILE A 263 11.31 14.70 -6.42
C ILE A 263 11.76 13.70 -7.49
N PRO A 264 11.32 12.41 -7.43
CA PRO A 264 11.69 11.40 -8.42
C PRO A 264 11.19 11.70 -9.82
#